data_91f2985e6847b898868ca2a562810c13
#
_entry.id   91f2985e6847b898868ca2a562810c13
#
_cell.length_a   1.000
_cell.length_b   1.000
_cell.length_c   1.000
_cell.angle_alpha   90.00
_cell.angle_beta   90.00
_cell.angle_gamma   90.00
#
_symmetry.space_group_name_H-M   'P 1'
#
loop_
_entity.id
_entity.type
_entity.pdbx_description
1 polymer ?
#
loop_
_entity_poly.entity_id
_entity_poly.type
_entity_poly.pdbx_seq_one_letter_code
_entity_poly.pdbx_strand_id
1 'polypeptide(L)'
;MGFLGEHEHRVDPQGRISIPARFREAFKAGFVLTKSPDKCIEIYTPSEWQSRAQEVMRGSINQIKNRRMRRINFSGAYQIEPDRQGRFQLPQTLRDYADIKEDVILAGSGTYIELWSKESWAEELLAMDSEAFMLSETTEAREY
;
A
#
# COMPACT_ATOMS: atom_id res chain seq x y z
N MET A 1 9.71 -14.91 -2.09
CA MET A 1 10.31 -13.62 -2.45
C MET A 1 9.30 -12.50 -2.35
N GLY A 2 9.74 -11.32 -1.91
CA GLY A 2 8.85 -10.19 -1.71
C GLY A 2 8.57 -9.39 -2.99
N PHE A 3 7.70 -8.39 -2.85
CA PHE A 3 7.40 -7.46 -3.93
C PHE A 3 8.47 -6.38 -4.01
N LEU A 4 9.05 -6.20 -5.17
CA LEU A 4 10.20 -5.32 -5.40
C LEU A 4 9.95 -4.37 -6.58
N GLY A 5 10.61 -3.22 -6.54
CA GLY A 5 10.65 -2.26 -7.63
C GLY A 5 9.47 -1.29 -7.63
N GLU A 6 9.57 -0.32 -8.52
CA GLU A 6 8.48 0.63 -8.75
C GLU A 6 8.02 0.55 -10.19
N HIS A 7 6.69 0.66 -10.38
CA HIS A 7 6.05 0.48 -11.68
C HIS A 7 5.08 1.62 -11.93
N GLU A 8 5.28 2.35 -13.02
CA GLU A 8 4.39 3.44 -13.38
C GLU A 8 3.24 2.90 -14.22
N HIS A 9 2.01 3.24 -13.83
CA HIS A 9 0.79 2.89 -14.55
C HIS A 9 -0.11 4.11 -14.61
N ARG A 10 -1.21 3.99 -15.34
CA ARG A 10 -2.23 5.03 -15.41
C ARG A 10 -3.57 4.46 -15.01
N VAL A 11 -4.36 5.29 -14.33
CA VAL A 11 -5.77 4.98 -14.10
C VAL A 11 -6.49 5.16 -15.44
N ASP A 12 -7.24 4.15 -15.88
CA ASP A 12 -7.96 4.23 -17.15
C ASP A 12 -9.20 5.14 -17.03
N PRO A 13 -9.86 5.48 -18.16
CA PRO A 13 -11.03 6.36 -18.10
C PRO A 13 -12.18 5.82 -17.24
N GLN A 14 -12.20 4.53 -16.96
CA GLN A 14 -13.22 3.90 -16.12
C GLN A 14 -12.82 3.78 -14.67
N GLY A 15 -11.65 4.34 -14.28
CA GLY A 15 -11.17 4.31 -12.91
C GLY A 15 -10.48 3.02 -12.50
N ARG A 16 -10.01 2.23 -13.47
CA ARG A 16 -9.35 0.96 -13.20
C ARG A 16 -7.83 1.08 -13.27
N ILE A 17 -7.17 0.24 -12.50
CA ILE A 17 -5.70 0.13 -12.46
C ILE A 17 -5.33 -1.32 -12.74
N SER A 18 -4.21 -1.54 -13.42
CA SER A 18 -3.68 -2.88 -13.68
C SER A 18 -2.62 -3.24 -12.64
N ILE A 19 -2.69 -4.44 -12.10
CA ILE A 19 -1.59 -5.02 -11.33
C ILE A 19 -0.44 -5.29 -12.32
N PRO A 20 0.80 -4.90 -11.98
CA PRO A 20 1.94 -5.22 -12.84
C PRO A 20 2.00 -6.71 -13.18
N ALA A 21 2.29 -7.02 -14.44
CA ALA A 21 2.25 -8.40 -14.95
C ALA A 21 3.03 -9.38 -14.08
N ARG A 22 4.19 -8.95 -13.56
CA ARG A 22 5.04 -9.81 -12.73
C ARG A 22 4.41 -10.18 -11.38
N PHE A 23 3.38 -9.44 -10.94
CA PHE A 23 2.72 -9.67 -9.65
C PHE A 23 1.34 -10.30 -9.80
N ARG A 24 0.83 -10.46 -11.03
CA ARG A 24 -0.55 -10.91 -11.25
C ARG A 24 -0.88 -12.25 -10.64
N GLU A 25 0.07 -13.18 -10.66
CA GLU A 25 -0.16 -14.51 -10.11
C GLU A 25 -0.46 -14.43 -8.61
N ALA A 26 0.26 -13.59 -7.87
CA ALA A 26 0.07 -13.45 -6.43
C ALA A 26 -1.28 -12.84 -6.06
N PHE A 27 -1.86 -12.02 -6.94
CA PHE A 27 -3.08 -11.27 -6.65
C PHE A 27 -4.32 -11.77 -7.39
N LYS A 28 -4.19 -12.78 -8.24
CA LYS A 28 -5.31 -13.22 -9.10
C LYS A 28 -6.51 -13.76 -8.33
N ALA A 29 -6.30 -14.32 -7.15
CA ALA A 29 -7.36 -14.87 -6.32
C ALA A 29 -8.07 -13.81 -5.47
N GLY A 30 -7.65 -12.56 -5.60
CA GLY A 30 -8.18 -11.45 -4.80
C GLY A 30 -7.11 -10.82 -3.93
N PHE A 31 -7.44 -9.66 -3.39
CA PHE A 31 -6.53 -8.91 -2.53
C PHE A 31 -7.30 -7.88 -1.72
N VAL A 32 -6.61 -7.22 -0.79
CA VAL A 32 -7.20 -6.21 0.08
C VAL A 32 -6.49 -4.89 -0.14
N LEU A 33 -7.28 -3.82 -0.33
CA LEU A 33 -6.80 -2.45 -0.37
C LEU A 33 -7.12 -1.78 0.96
N THR A 34 -6.16 -1.05 1.52
CA THR A 34 -6.41 -0.28 2.73
C THR A 34 -5.58 1.00 2.73
N LYS A 35 -5.96 1.94 3.59
CA LYS A 35 -5.28 3.22 3.73
C LYS A 35 -3.95 3.04 4.47
N SER A 36 -2.90 3.67 3.96
CA SER A 36 -1.64 3.82 4.68
C SER A 36 -1.64 5.14 5.46
N PRO A 37 -0.95 5.21 6.60
CA PRO A 37 -0.75 6.50 7.30
C PRO A 37 -0.03 7.55 6.45
N ASP A 38 0.69 7.11 5.42
CA ASP A 38 1.50 7.99 4.56
C ASP A 38 0.74 8.52 3.34
N LYS A 39 -0.61 8.46 3.38
CA LYS A 39 -1.45 8.98 2.28
C LYS A 39 -1.30 8.23 0.98
N CYS A 40 -0.95 6.97 1.05
CA CYS A 40 -1.01 6.05 -0.08
C CYS A 40 -1.95 4.90 0.24
N ILE A 41 -2.06 3.94 -0.66
CA ILE A 41 -2.90 2.76 -0.51
C ILE A 41 -1.99 1.53 -0.42
N GLU A 42 -2.26 0.67 0.56
CA GLU A 42 -1.55 -0.60 0.68
C GLU A 42 -2.37 -1.71 0.03
N ILE A 43 -1.70 -2.59 -0.70
CA ILE A 43 -2.30 -3.72 -1.40
C ILE A 43 -1.70 -5.02 -0.83
N TYR A 44 -2.55 -5.85 -0.23
CA TYR A 44 -2.14 -7.09 0.43
C TYR A 44 -2.72 -8.31 -0.25
N THR A 45 -1.90 -9.36 -0.42
CA THR A 45 -2.44 -10.69 -0.72
C THR A 45 -3.28 -11.15 0.47
N PRO A 46 -4.17 -12.14 0.28
CA PRO A 46 -4.98 -12.64 1.39
C PRO A 46 -4.16 -13.10 2.61
N SER A 47 -3.07 -13.82 2.37
CA SER A 47 -2.23 -14.31 3.47
C SER A 47 -1.51 -13.19 4.21
N GLU A 48 -0.99 -12.20 3.48
CA GLU A 48 -0.33 -11.05 4.09
C GLU A 48 -1.31 -10.15 4.83
N TRP A 49 -2.54 -10.05 4.32
CA TRP A 49 -3.60 -9.33 5.02
C TRP A 49 -3.91 -9.96 6.37
N GLN A 50 -3.97 -11.29 6.43
CA GLN A 50 -4.19 -11.99 7.71
C GLN A 50 -3.09 -11.67 8.72
N SER A 51 -1.84 -11.66 8.28
CA SER A 51 -0.72 -11.31 9.15
C SER A 51 -0.82 -9.87 9.65
N ARG A 52 -1.15 -8.95 8.76
CA ARG A 52 -1.33 -7.53 9.10
C ARG A 52 -2.49 -7.33 10.07
N ALA A 53 -3.61 -8.02 9.81
CA ALA A 53 -4.81 -7.93 10.65
C ALA A 53 -4.51 -8.41 12.08
N GLN A 54 -3.78 -9.50 12.22
CA GLN A 54 -3.38 -10.01 13.53
C GLN A 54 -2.51 -9.00 14.29
N GLU A 55 -1.57 -8.37 13.60
CA GLU A 55 -0.74 -7.33 14.18
C GLU A 55 -1.56 -6.17 14.71
N VAL A 56 -2.49 -5.68 13.90
CA VAL A 56 -3.36 -4.56 14.29
C VAL A 56 -4.23 -4.94 15.49
N MET A 57 -4.68 -6.19 15.57
CA MET A 57 -5.55 -6.66 16.65
C MET A 57 -4.82 -6.96 17.95
N ARG A 58 -3.51 -6.98 17.98
CA ARG A 58 -2.74 -7.23 19.22
C ARG A 58 -2.89 -6.13 20.25
N GLY A 59 -3.07 -4.89 19.80
CA GLY A 59 -3.20 -3.77 20.72
C GLY A 59 -4.50 -3.83 21.52
N SER A 60 -4.44 -3.42 22.81
CA SER A 60 -5.60 -3.40 23.66
C SER A 60 -6.67 -2.44 23.14
N ILE A 61 -7.92 -2.91 23.09
CA ILE A 61 -9.06 -2.07 22.69
C ILE A 61 -9.40 -1.00 23.74
N ASN A 62 -8.77 -1.06 24.91
CA ASN A 62 -8.98 -0.04 25.95
C ASN A 62 -8.27 1.28 25.63
N GLN A 63 -7.30 1.25 24.71
CA GLN A 63 -6.56 2.45 24.29
C GLN A 63 -7.14 3.01 23.00
N ILE A 64 -7.41 4.31 22.99
CA ILE A 64 -8.02 4.98 21.84
C ILE A 64 -7.15 4.86 20.58
N LYS A 65 -5.83 4.91 20.71
CA LYS A 65 -4.94 4.77 19.53
C LYS A 65 -5.12 3.42 18.84
N ASN A 66 -5.31 2.35 19.61
CA ASN A 66 -5.51 1.02 19.04
C ASN A 66 -6.88 0.90 18.37
N ARG A 67 -7.91 1.49 18.96
CA ARG A 67 -9.23 1.53 18.31
C ARG A 67 -9.21 2.32 17.02
N ARG A 68 -8.47 3.43 16.98
CA ARG A 68 -8.29 4.22 15.74
C ARG A 68 -7.55 3.46 14.68
N MET A 69 -6.48 2.73 15.05
CA MET A 69 -5.74 1.88 14.12
C MET A 69 -6.63 0.80 13.52
N ARG A 70 -7.48 0.18 14.34
CA ARG A 70 -8.45 -0.81 13.85
C ARG A 70 -9.42 -0.17 12.84
N ARG A 71 -9.91 1.02 13.13
CA ARG A 71 -10.85 1.73 12.23
C ARG A 71 -10.18 2.05 10.90
N ILE A 72 -8.97 2.57 10.94
CA ILE A 72 -8.23 2.90 9.71
C ILE A 72 -8.01 1.64 8.87
N ASN A 73 -7.52 0.57 9.49
CA ASN A 73 -7.16 -0.64 8.75
C ASN A 73 -8.35 -1.47 8.32
N PHE A 74 -9.40 -1.57 9.14
CA PHE A 74 -10.52 -2.49 8.84
C PHE A 74 -11.71 -1.79 8.20
N SER A 75 -12.16 -0.65 8.73
CA SER A 75 -13.30 0.03 8.14
C SER A 75 -12.97 0.66 6.79
N GLY A 76 -11.71 0.99 6.56
CA GLY A 76 -11.25 1.54 5.29
C GLY A 76 -10.76 0.49 4.29
N ALA A 77 -10.89 -0.80 4.60
CA ALA A 77 -10.39 -1.86 3.75
C ALA A 77 -11.45 -2.32 2.74
N TYR A 78 -10.99 -2.71 1.57
CA TYR A 78 -11.83 -3.23 0.48
C TYR A 78 -11.28 -4.57 0.00
N GLN A 79 -12.13 -5.58 -0.09
CA GLN A 79 -11.79 -6.83 -0.77
C GLN A 79 -12.04 -6.67 -2.25
N ILE A 80 -11.04 -6.99 -3.06
CA ILE A 80 -11.05 -6.75 -4.50
C ILE A 80 -10.75 -8.06 -5.22
N GLU A 81 -11.45 -8.30 -6.33
CA GLU A 81 -11.12 -9.35 -7.27
C GLU A 81 -10.73 -8.71 -8.59
N PRO A 82 -9.53 -8.97 -9.13
CA PRO A 82 -9.15 -8.42 -10.42
C PRO A 82 -9.85 -9.17 -11.55
N ASP A 83 -9.98 -8.51 -12.70
CA ASP A 83 -10.44 -9.18 -13.90
C ASP A 83 -9.32 -10.06 -14.48
N ARG A 84 -9.63 -10.76 -15.61
CA ARG A 84 -8.68 -11.68 -16.23
C ARG A 84 -7.39 -10.99 -16.72
N GLN A 85 -7.45 -9.68 -16.93
CA GLN A 85 -6.30 -8.89 -17.37
C GLN A 85 -5.55 -8.25 -16.22
N GLY A 86 -5.92 -8.58 -14.99
CA GLY A 86 -5.28 -8.03 -13.79
C GLY A 86 -5.71 -6.61 -13.46
N ARG A 87 -6.83 -6.13 -14.00
CA ARG A 87 -7.35 -4.80 -13.73
C ARG A 87 -8.35 -4.84 -12.60
N PHE A 88 -8.41 -3.77 -11.83
CA PHE A 88 -9.39 -3.64 -10.75
C PHE A 88 -9.88 -2.20 -10.65
N GLN A 89 -11.12 -2.05 -10.20
CA GLN A 89 -11.72 -0.74 -9.97
C GLN A 89 -11.15 -0.15 -8.69
N LEU A 90 -10.53 1.03 -8.79
CA LEU A 90 -10.04 1.74 -7.61
C LEU A 90 -11.23 2.43 -6.93
N PRO A 91 -11.55 2.08 -5.67
CA PRO A 91 -12.63 2.76 -4.94
C PRO A 91 -12.36 4.26 -4.85
N GLN A 92 -13.39 5.06 -5.11
CA GLN A 92 -13.27 6.52 -5.13
C GLN A 92 -12.77 7.07 -3.79
N THR A 93 -13.22 6.49 -2.68
CA THR A 93 -12.78 6.90 -1.34
C THR A 93 -11.26 6.79 -1.19
N LEU A 94 -10.67 5.69 -1.66
CA LEU A 94 -9.23 5.49 -1.61
C LEU A 94 -8.49 6.38 -2.61
N ARG A 95 -9.10 6.56 -3.78
CA ARG A 95 -8.53 7.44 -4.81
C ARG A 95 -8.40 8.87 -4.29
N ASP A 96 -9.44 9.37 -3.63
CA ASP A 96 -9.44 10.70 -3.02
C ASP A 96 -8.42 10.78 -1.88
N TYR A 97 -8.37 9.75 -1.04
CA TYR A 97 -7.44 9.71 0.09
C TYR A 97 -5.98 9.84 -0.35
N ALA A 98 -5.61 9.13 -1.42
CA ALA A 98 -4.24 9.13 -1.94
C ALA A 98 -3.99 10.21 -3.00
N ASP A 99 -4.97 11.06 -3.25
CA ASP A 99 -4.88 12.14 -4.23
C ASP A 99 -4.48 11.66 -5.62
N ILE A 100 -5.02 10.51 -6.02
CA ILE A 100 -4.70 9.88 -7.30
C ILE A 100 -5.56 10.48 -8.41
N LYS A 101 -4.89 11.01 -9.45
CA LYS A 101 -5.55 11.54 -10.65
C LYS A 101 -5.44 10.55 -11.80
N GLU A 102 -4.40 10.62 -12.61
CA GLU A 102 -4.22 9.72 -13.74
C GLU A 102 -3.00 8.82 -13.59
N ASP A 103 -1.88 9.38 -13.19
CA ASP A 103 -0.61 8.65 -13.12
C ASP A 103 -0.39 8.13 -11.71
N VAL A 104 -0.02 6.86 -11.61
CA VAL A 104 0.21 6.18 -10.34
C VAL A 104 1.53 5.43 -10.36
N ILE A 105 2.07 5.22 -9.19
CA ILE A 105 3.23 4.37 -8.97
C ILE A 105 2.81 3.21 -8.07
N LEU A 106 3.10 1.99 -8.51
CA LEU A 106 2.98 0.81 -7.66
C LEU A 106 4.39 0.44 -7.20
N ALA A 107 4.64 0.60 -5.91
CA ALA A 107 5.95 0.38 -5.31
C ALA A 107 5.93 -0.85 -4.43
N GLY A 108 6.84 -1.79 -4.69
CA GLY A 108 6.99 -2.98 -3.86
C GLY A 108 7.55 -2.61 -2.49
N SER A 109 6.93 -3.13 -1.45
CA SER A 109 7.36 -2.86 -0.06
C SER A 109 7.63 -4.17 0.69
N GLY A 110 8.12 -5.19 -0.02
CA GLY A 110 8.44 -6.48 0.57
C GLY A 110 7.22 -7.38 0.65
N THR A 111 6.44 -7.28 1.71
CA THR A 111 5.29 -8.16 1.94
C THR A 111 3.98 -7.62 1.33
N TYR A 112 4.00 -6.39 0.86
CA TYR A 112 2.83 -5.77 0.24
C TYR A 112 3.28 -4.77 -0.84
N ILE A 113 2.31 -4.20 -1.56
CA ILE A 113 2.56 -3.17 -2.57
C ILE A 113 1.90 -1.88 -2.10
N GLU A 114 2.57 -0.75 -2.34
CA GLU A 114 1.99 0.57 -2.11
C GLU A 114 1.59 1.20 -3.43
N LEU A 115 0.41 1.80 -3.44
CA LEU A 115 -0.12 2.53 -4.59
C LEU A 115 -0.11 4.02 -4.25
N TRP A 116 0.66 4.79 -5.00
CA TRP A 116 0.88 6.21 -4.78
C TRP A 116 0.42 7.03 -5.98
N SER A 117 -0.02 8.28 -5.74
CA SER A 117 -0.05 9.24 -6.83
C SER A 117 1.39 9.51 -7.26
N LYS A 118 1.57 9.82 -8.54
CA LYS A 118 2.91 10.11 -9.07
C LYS A 118 3.57 11.28 -8.33
N GLU A 119 2.79 12.32 -8.03
CA GLU A 119 3.26 13.51 -7.34
C GLU A 119 3.70 13.21 -5.90
N SER A 120 2.86 12.49 -5.15
CA SER A 120 3.19 12.11 -3.77
C SER A 120 4.40 11.19 -3.71
N TRP A 121 4.53 10.27 -4.69
CA TRP A 121 5.69 9.39 -4.77
C TRP A 121 6.98 10.18 -5.00
N ALA A 122 6.94 11.19 -5.87
CA ALA A 122 8.10 12.04 -6.12
C ALA A 122 8.56 12.76 -4.85
N GLU A 123 7.61 13.26 -4.05
CA GLU A 123 7.90 13.89 -2.76
C GLU A 123 8.51 12.90 -1.78
N GLU A 124 7.96 11.68 -1.72
CA GLU A 124 8.47 10.63 -0.85
C GLU A 124 9.89 10.21 -1.23
N LEU A 125 10.18 10.11 -2.53
CA LEU A 125 11.54 9.81 -2.99
C LEU A 125 12.55 10.85 -2.51
N LEU A 126 12.18 12.14 -2.57
CA LEU A 126 13.03 13.21 -2.06
C LEU A 126 13.25 13.08 -0.55
N ALA A 127 12.21 12.76 0.20
CA ALA A 127 12.31 12.56 1.64
C ALA A 127 13.23 11.37 1.97
N MET A 128 13.07 10.26 1.24
CA MET A 128 13.91 9.08 1.44
C MET A 128 15.37 9.37 1.13
N ASP A 129 15.65 10.08 0.04
CA ASP A 129 17.01 10.43 -0.35
C ASP A 129 17.68 11.33 0.69
N SER A 130 16.96 12.31 1.21
CA SER A 130 17.52 13.24 2.20
C SER A 130 17.74 12.57 3.56
N GLU A 131 17.00 11.52 3.90
CA GLU A 131 17.07 10.83 5.18
C GLU A 131 17.92 9.55 5.15
N ALA A 132 18.29 9.06 3.96
CA ALA A 132 18.94 7.77 3.81
C ALA A 132 20.20 7.62 4.66
N PHE A 133 21.04 8.65 4.69
CA PHE A 133 22.26 8.63 5.49
C PHE A 133 21.97 8.59 6.99
N MET A 134 21.02 9.41 7.44
CA MET A 134 20.63 9.46 8.85
C MET A 134 20.04 8.14 9.32
N LEU A 135 19.18 7.52 8.50
CA LEU A 135 18.58 6.22 8.81
C LEU A 135 19.66 5.13 8.92
N SER A 136 20.62 5.13 8.00
CA SER A 136 21.75 4.19 8.02
C SER A 136 22.59 4.35 9.29
N GLU A 137 22.95 5.57 9.67
CA GLU A 137 23.72 5.84 10.89
C GLU A 137 22.95 5.42 12.15
N THR A 138 21.65 5.69 12.20
CA THR A 138 20.82 5.31 13.35
C THR A 138 20.79 3.81 13.52
N THR A 139 20.69 3.06 12.42
CA THR A 139 20.70 1.60 12.44
C THR A 139 22.04 1.06 12.94
N GLU A 140 23.15 1.60 12.47
CA GLU A 140 24.48 1.22 12.92
C GLU A 140 24.68 1.52 14.42
N ALA A 141 24.23 2.68 14.87
CA ALA A 141 24.34 3.05 16.26
C ALA A 141 23.60 2.10 17.22
N ARG A 142 22.50 1.49 16.76
CA ARG A 142 21.72 0.53 17.54
C ARG A 142 22.38 -0.83 17.67
N GLU A 143 23.28 -1.18 16.79
CA GLU A 143 24.00 -2.44 16.80
C GLU A 143 25.14 -2.45 17.84
N TYR A 144 25.53 -1.32 18.31
CA TYR A 144 26.58 -1.14 19.31
C TYR A 144 26.01 -0.69 20.65
#